data_f8b4845da47e0b47ab5ba7c144484ed8
#
_entry.id   f8b4845da47e0b47ab5ba7c144484ed8
#
_cell.length_a   1.000
_cell.length_b   1.000
_cell.length_c   1.000
_cell.angle_alpha   90.00
_cell.angle_beta   90.00
_cell.angle_gamma   90.00
#
_symmetry.space_group_name_H-M   'P 1'
#
loop_
_entity.id
_entity.type
_entity.pdbx_description
1 polymer ?
#
loop_
_entity_poly.entity_id
_entity_poly.type
_entity_poly.pdbx_seq_one_letter_code
_entity_poly.pdbx_strand_id
1 'polypeptide(L)'
;MARNGDPRRGDDTGTHSITKTRPKTKRPALYKVLLLNDDYTPMDFVVYVLERFFGKPPEEATQIMLHVHQKGVGICGVYTFEVAETKVAQVTSFARQHEHPLQCTMEKE
;
A
#
# COMPACT_ATOMS: atom_id res chain seq x y z
N MET A 1 32.18 14.84 28.81
CA MET A 1 31.44 14.48 28.93
C MET A 1 30.89 14.15 28.67
N ALA A 2 31.57 14.18 28.36
CA ALA A 2 30.77 13.70 28.16
C ALA A 2 30.52 13.29 27.76
N ARG A 3 30.88 13.42 27.51
CA ARG A 3 30.43 13.05 27.31
C ARG A 3 29.79 12.58 27.01
N ASN A 4 30.71 12.73 26.97
CA ASN A 4 29.96 12.23 26.80
C ASN A 4 29.48 11.96 26.29
N GLY A 5 30.31 12.26 25.84
CA GLY A 5 29.51 12.18 25.48
C GLY A 5 29.22 11.94 24.83
N ASP A 6 29.54 12.11 24.80
CA ASP A 6 28.98 12.02 24.40
C ASP A 6 28.57 11.68 23.93
N PRO A 7 28.58 12.15 23.41
CA PRO A 7 27.97 12.07 23.25
C PRO A 7 27.77 11.80 22.68
N ARG A 8 28.34 12.21 22.53
CA ARG A 8 27.94 12.14 22.35
C ARG A 8 27.63 11.49 22.10
N ARG A 9 28.51 11.31 21.98
CA ARG A 9 28.23 10.86 22.04
C ARG A 9 27.72 10.12 22.17
N GLY A 10 29.03 10.28 21.69
CA GLY A 10 28.36 9.82 22.02
C GLY A 10 28.29 9.18 21.80
N ASP A 11 29.01 9.03 21.70
CA ASP A 11 28.77 8.48 21.81
C ASP A 11 28.81 7.80 21.60
N ASP A 12 29.35 7.97 21.20
CA ASP A 12 29.08 7.40 21.33
C ASP A 12 29.09 6.64 21.27
N THR A 13 29.50 6.89 20.79
CA THR A 13 29.07 6.21 20.90
C THR A 13 28.85 5.57 20.88
N GLY A 14 29.72 5.76 20.50
CA GLY A 14 29.02 5.22 20.53
C GLY A 14 28.87 4.87 20.22
N THR A 15 29.40 5.01 19.93
CA THR A 15 28.85 4.60 19.71
C THR A 15 28.74 4.31 19.29
N HIS A 16 29.30 4.50 18.80
CA HIS A 16 28.75 4.19 18.46
C HIS A 16 28.46 3.67 17.98
N SER A 17 29.12 3.85 17.74
CA SER A 17 28.64 3.29 17.27
C SER A 17 28.10 2.90 16.95
N ILE A 18 28.47 2.82 16.78
CA ILE A 18 27.77 2.33 16.44
C ILE A 18 27.24 2.13 15.88
N THR A 19 27.54 2.03 15.58
CA THR A 19 26.90 1.72 14.97
C THR A 19 26.41 1.35 14.47
N LYS A 20 26.68 1.40 14.20
CA LYS A 20 26.15 0.98 13.68
C LYS A 20 25.61 0.48 13.14
N THR A 21 25.98 0.41 12.85
CA THR A 21 25.38 -0.18 12.42
C THR A 21 24.68 -0.49 12.21
N ARG A 22 24.61 -0.43 11.74
CA ARG A 22 23.71 -0.78 11.43
C ARG A 22 23.23 -1.35 10.86
N PRO A 23 23.38 -1.69 11.08
CA PRO A 23 22.79 -2.49 10.21
C PRO A 23 22.22 -1.91 9.11
N LYS A 24 22.22 -2.25 8.32
CA LYS A 24 21.60 -1.82 7.44
C LYS A 24 20.39 -2.39 7.41
N THR A 25 19.46 -1.81 7.84
CA THR A 25 18.15 -2.26 7.69
C THR A 25 17.77 -1.96 6.32
N LYS A 26 17.52 -2.96 5.57
CA LYS A 26 16.98 -2.77 4.30
C LYS A 26 15.55 -2.43 4.46
N ARG A 27 15.08 -1.42 3.76
CA ARG A 27 13.68 -1.16 3.69
C ARG A 27 13.00 -2.30 3.00
N PRO A 28 11.86 -2.78 3.50
CA PRO A 28 11.10 -3.81 2.80
C PRO A 28 10.62 -3.28 1.47
N ALA A 29 10.56 -4.15 0.47
CA ALA A 29 10.01 -3.81 -0.81
C ALA A 29 8.54 -3.44 -0.65
N LEU A 30 8.09 -2.48 -1.43
CA LEU A 30 6.70 -2.06 -1.43
C LEU A 30 6.00 -2.58 -2.67
N TYR A 31 4.69 -2.75 -2.55
CA TYR A 31 3.88 -3.32 -3.61
C TYR A 31 2.69 -2.43 -3.89
N LYS A 32 2.41 -2.22 -5.16
CA LYS A 32 1.23 -1.48 -5.59
C LYS A 32 0.06 -2.45 -5.68
N VAL A 33 -1.07 -2.06 -5.10
CA VAL A 33 -2.31 -2.81 -5.25
C VAL A 33 -3.10 -2.16 -6.35
N LEU A 34 -3.53 -2.96 -7.32
CA LEU A 34 -4.13 -2.47 -8.55
C LEU A 34 -5.54 -3.01 -8.71
N LEU A 35 -6.43 -2.19 -9.26
CA LEU A 35 -7.72 -2.66 -9.73
C LEU A 35 -7.70 -2.66 -11.25
N LEU A 36 -8.29 -3.71 -11.82
CA LEU A 36 -8.36 -3.87 -13.27
C LEU A 36 -9.79 -3.63 -13.72
N ASN A 37 -9.94 -2.94 -14.85
CA ASN A 37 -11.26 -2.67 -15.39
C ASN A 37 -11.88 -3.94 -15.96
N ASP A 38 -13.21 -4.01 -15.87
CA ASP A 38 -13.99 -5.03 -16.56
C ASP A 38 -15.33 -4.41 -16.92
N ASP A 39 -16.10 -5.10 -17.77
CA ASP A 39 -17.33 -4.54 -18.33
C ASP A 39 -18.55 -4.79 -17.48
N TYR A 40 -18.43 -5.50 -16.37
CA TYR A 40 -19.60 -5.96 -15.63
C TYR A 40 -19.69 -5.40 -14.22
N THR A 41 -18.57 -5.03 -13.61
CA THR A 41 -18.60 -4.48 -12.25
C THR A 41 -19.11 -3.05 -12.28
N PRO A 42 -20.17 -2.74 -11.50
CA PRO A 42 -20.70 -1.38 -11.49
C PRO A 42 -19.69 -0.37 -10.94
N MET A 43 -19.73 0.84 -11.48
CA MET A 43 -18.82 1.90 -11.05
C MET A 43 -18.99 2.24 -9.58
N ASP A 44 -20.22 2.26 -9.07
CA ASP A 44 -20.44 2.56 -7.67
C ASP A 44 -19.88 1.50 -6.76
N PHE A 45 -19.83 0.25 -7.21
CA PHE A 45 -19.20 -0.82 -6.44
C PHE A 45 -17.70 -0.57 -6.34
N VAL A 46 -17.06 -0.16 -7.43
CA VAL A 46 -15.63 0.14 -7.43
C VAL A 46 -15.32 1.29 -6.49
N VAL A 47 -16.15 2.34 -6.52
CA VAL A 47 -15.99 3.48 -5.59
C VAL A 47 -16.10 2.99 -4.14
N TYR A 48 -17.10 2.16 -3.86
CA TYR A 48 -17.29 1.63 -2.52
C TYR A 48 -16.08 0.84 -2.04
N VAL A 49 -15.53 0.00 -2.92
CA VAL A 49 -14.32 -0.80 -2.60
C VAL A 49 -13.16 0.13 -2.24
N LEU A 50 -12.98 1.19 -3.01
CA LEU A 50 -11.90 2.14 -2.77
C LEU A 50 -12.06 2.86 -1.45
N GLU A 51 -13.31 3.20 -1.09
CA GLU A 51 -13.57 3.84 0.19
C GLU A 51 -13.37 2.87 1.34
N ARG A 52 -13.94 1.68 1.22
CA ARG A 52 -13.98 0.74 2.32
C ARG A 52 -12.64 0.08 2.60
N PHE A 53 -11.96 -0.38 1.56
CA PHE A 53 -10.75 -1.18 1.75
C PHE A 53 -9.47 -0.37 1.64
N PHE A 54 -9.53 0.79 0.99
CA PHE A 54 -8.33 1.60 0.77
C PHE A 54 -8.43 2.97 1.45
N GLY A 55 -9.54 3.22 2.14
CA GLY A 55 -9.69 4.44 2.92
C GLY A 55 -9.69 5.72 2.12
N LYS A 56 -10.07 5.65 0.84
CA LYS A 56 -10.05 6.84 0.01
C LYS A 56 -11.28 7.70 0.29
N PRO A 57 -11.11 9.03 0.33
CA PRO A 57 -12.28 9.90 0.40
C PRO A 57 -13.11 9.78 -0.88
N PRO A 58 -14.39 10.10 -0.83
CA PRO A 58 -15.29 9.88 -1.98
C PRO A 58 -14.80 10.50 -3.28
N GLU A 59 -14.23 11.70 -3.22
CA GLU A 59 -13.77 12.36 -4.44
C GLU A 59 -12.58 11.64 -5.06
N GLU A 60 -11.64 11.25 -4.22
CA GLU A 60 -10.47 10.52 -4.69
C GLU A 60 -10.87 9.13 -5.20
N ALA A 61 -11.77 8.47 -4.48
CA ALA A 61 -12.27 7.15 -4.91
C ALA A 61 -12.91 7.24 -6.29
N THR A 62 -13.69 8.27 -6.52
CA THR A 62 -14.32 8.49 -7.82
C THR A 62 -13.27 8.72 -8.91
N GLN A 63 -12.23 9.50 -8.61
CA GLN A 63 -11.18 9.77 -9.58
C GLN A 63 -10.42 8.49 -9.94
N ILE A 64 -10.12 7.66 -8.93
CA ILE A 64 -9.43 6.41 -9.19
C ILE A 64 -10.31 5.49 -10.03
N MET A 65 -11.61 5.42 -9.69
CA MET A 65 -12.55 4.59 -10.44
C MET A 65 -12.58 5.01 -11.92
N LEU A 66 -12.65 6.31 -12.19
CA LEU A 66 -12.67 6.81 -13.56
C LEU A 66 -11.36 6.50 -14.27
N HIS A 67 -10.25 6.60 -13.56
CA HIS A 67 -8.95 6.27 -14.14
C HIS A 67 -8.90 4.79 -14.53
N VAL A 68 -9.37 3.90 -13.66
CA VAL A 68 -9.44 2.47 -13.95
C VAL A 68 -10.30 2.24 -15.20
N HIS A 69 -11.45 2.91 -15.26
CA HIS A 69 -12.36 2.75 -16.37
C HIS A 69 -11.72 3.20 -17.69
N GLN A 70 -11.02 4.33 -17.66
CA GLN A 70 -10.45 4.92 -18.88
C GLN A 70 -9.15 4.27 -19.31
N LYS A 71 -8.31 3.88 -18.34
CA LYS A 71 -6.95 3.38 -18.65
C LYS A 71 -6.84 1.87 -18.51
N GLY A 72 -7.84 1.22 -17.94
CA GLY A 72 -7.84 -0.23 -17.78
C GLY A 72 -7.27 -0.70 -16.47
N VAL A 73 -6.51 0.12 -15.78
CA VAL A 73 -5.89 -0.25 -14.50
C VAL A 73 -5.66 1.02 -13.69
N GLY A 74 -5.73 0.89 -12.36
CA GLY A 74 -5.43 2.00 -11.47
C GLY A 74 -4.83 1.51 -10.18
N ILE A 75 -4.02 2.37 -9.58
CA ILE A 75 -3.34 2.07 -8.31
C ILE A 75 -4.23 2.51 -7.18
N CYS A 76 -4.49 1.57 -6.24
CA CYS A 76 -5.31 1.86 -5.07
C CYS A 76 -4.47 2.27 -3.87
N GLY A 77 -3.23 1.84 -3.82
CA GLY A 77 -2.33 2.16 -2.73
C GLY A 77 -1.05 1.37 -2.84
N VAL A 78 -0.08 1.72 -1.98
CA VAL A 78 1.24 1.08 -1.97
C VAL A 78 1.50 0.62 -0.56
N TYR A 79 1.86 -0.65 -0.39
CA TYR A 79 1.94 -1.29 0.92
C TYR A 79 3.10 -2.27 0.97
N THR A 80 3.43 -2.73 2.17
CA THR A 80 4.32 -3.87 2.30
C THR A 80 3.64 -5.11 1.71
N PHE A 81 4.44 -6.15 1.45
CA PHE A 81 3.91 -7.35 0.79
C PHE A 81 2.71 -7.93 1.53
N GLU A 82 2.83 -8.08 2.86
CA GLU A 82 1.76 -8.72 3.62
C GLU A 82 0.47 -7.91 3.62
N VAL A 83 0.59 -6.59 3.75
CA VAL A 83 -0.58 -5.73 3.73
C VAL A 83 -1.21 -5.74 2.34
N ALA A 84 -0.39 -5.66 1.29
CA ALA A 84 -0.90 -5.69 -0.08
C ALA A 84 -1.63 -7.01 -0.35
N GLU A 85 -1.05 -8.12 0.07
CA GLU A 85 -1.66 -9.43 -0.12
C GLU A 85 -3.02 -9.50 0.58
N THR A 86 -3.10 -8.98 1.79
CA THR A 86 -4.36 -8.94 2.54
C THR A 86 -5.39 -8.09 1.80
N LYS A 87 -4.98 -6.93 1.30
CA LYS A 87 -5.91 -6.07 0.55
C LYS A 87 -6.45 -6.79 -0.68
N VAL A 88 -5.58 -7.43 -1.44
CA VAL A 88 -6.00 -8.17 -2.63
C VAL A 88 -7.00 -9.25 -2.25
N ALA A 89 -6.71 -10.02 -1.19
CA ALA A 89 -7.61 -11.08 -0.76
C ALA A 89 -8.97 -10.55 -0.32
N GLN A 90 -8.96 -9.45 0.45
CA GLN A 90 -10.20 -8.86 0.94
C GLN A 90 -11.09 -8.35 -0.20
N VAL A 91 -10.48 -7.64 -1.15
CA VAL A 91 -11.25 -7.08 -2.26
C VAL A 91 -11.78 -8.20 -3.16
N THR A 92 -10.94 -9.19 -3.46
CA THR A 92 -11.36 -10.30 -4.30
C THR A 92 -12.52 -11.06 -3.66
N SER A 93 -12.41 -11.36 -2.38
CA SER A 93 -13.47 -12.08 -1.67
C SER A 93 -14.77 -11.27 -1.66
N PHE A 94 -14.66 -9.97 -1.37
CA PHE A 94 -15.83 -9.11 -1.32
C PHE A 94 -16.52 -9.02 -2.68
N ALA A 95 -15.73 -8.86 -3.75
CA ALA A 95 -16.28 -8.79 -5.10
C ALA A 95 -17.00 -10.09 -5.46
N ARG A 96 -16.43 -11.24 -5.11
CA ARG A 96 -17.05 -12.53 -5.41
C ARG A 96 -18.33 -12.73 -4.63
N GLN A 97 -18.39 -12.28 -3.38
CA GLN A 97 -19.61 -12.33 -2.59
C GLN A 97 -20.74 -11.56 -3.24
N HIS A 98 -20.41 -10.49 -3.94
CA HIS A 98 -21.40 -9.66 -4.63
C HIS A 98 -21.52 -10.02 -6.10
N GLU A 99 -20.90 -11.12 -6.51
CA GLU A 99 -21.01 -11.66 -7.87
C GLU A 99 -20.50 -10.68 -8.93
N HIS A 100 -19.44 -9.96 -8.58
CA HIS A 100 -18.78 -9.07 -9.53
C HIS A 100 -17.42 -9.64 -9.90
N PRO A 101 -17.05 -9.56 -11.18
CA PRO A 101 -15.76 -10.13 -11.63
C PRO A 101 -14.58 -9.19 -11.43
N LEU A 102 -14.74 -8.16 -10.63
CA LEU A 102 -13.67 -7.19 -10.36
C LEU A 102 -12.38 -7.92 -9.95
N GLN A 103 -11.29 -7.57 -10.59
CA GLN A 103 -9.99 -8.15 -10.29
C GLN A 103 -9.12 -7.15 -9.57
N CYS A 104 -8.47 -7.63 -8.52
CA CYS A 104 -7.54 -6.86 -7.73
C CYS A 104 -6.25 -7.65 -7.69
N THR A 105 -5.14 -6.99 -7.99
CA THR A 105 -3.84 -7.66 -8.02
C THR A 105 -2.79 -6.75 -7.40
N MET A 106 -1.57 -7.24 -7.31
CA MET A 106 -0.48 -6.47 -6.76
C MET A 106 0.77 -6.70 -7.58
N GLU A 107 1.65 -5.71 -7.60
CA GLU A 107 2.94 -5.86 -8.25
C GLU A 107 3.97 -5.05 -7.49
N LYS A 108 5.20 -5.52 -7.54
CA LYS A 108 6.29 -4.84 -6.85
C LYS A 108 6.48 -3.46 -7.46
N GLU A 109 6.63 -2.49 -6.56
CA GLU A 109 6.81 -1.11 -6.97
C GLU A 109 8.15 -0.86 -7.67
#